data_590bef41cc0dac6827f7d3458f3d75d0
#
_entry.id   590bef41cc0dac6827f7d3458f3d75d0
#
_cell.length_a   1.000
_cell.length_b   1.000
_cell.length_c   1.000
_cell.angle_alpha   90.00
_cell.angle_beta   90.00
_cell.angle_gamma   90.00
#
_symmetry.space_group_name_H-M   'P 1'
#
loop_
_entity.id
_entity.type
_entity.pdbx_description
1 polymer ?
#
loop_
_entity_poly.entity_id
_entity_poly.type
_entity_poly.pdbx_seq_one_letter_code
_entity_poly.pdbx_strand_id
1 'polypeptide(L)'
;MAVDTAQTPESNSIDTSADNVLEVRNLKKHFYVGGGFLARNSAMTIQAVDDVTFSVKRGETFGLVGESGCGKTTLGQTIIRLYNPTAGNIIFNGADISSLKANDLRNHRRKMQMIFQDPSASLDPRMTVGSIIAEPLNIYGIGSREERQERVRELLRVVGLNSYFTNRYPHEFSGGQRQRIGIARSLALNPDLVICDEPVSALDVSIQAQVLNLLRQLQQDFDLTYLFIAHNLAVVAHISDRVGVMYLGKLVEIGEAKTITEQPKHPYTQALISAIPVADPGRQRDRIILEGDVPSPANPPSGCRFHPRCPVARADCSEQEPLLREVTPGHWVACHYAE
;
A
#
# COMPACT_ATOMS: atom_id res chain seq x y z
N MET A 1 -46.06 3.40 25.02
CA MET A 1 -44.61 3.19 25.18
C MET A 1 -44.11 2.58 23.86
N ALA A 2 -43.61 3.40 22.97
CA ALA A 2 -43.01 2.95 21.74
C ALA A 2 -41.51 2.75 21.99
N VAL A 3 -41.04 1.54 21.75
CA VAL A 3 -39.61 1.19 21.86
C VAL A 3 -38.95 1.66 20.56
N ASP A 4 -38.09 2.65 20.70
CA ASP A 4 -37.23 3.19 19.64
C ASP A 4 -36.19 2.14 19.29
N THR A 5 -36.34 1.50 18.13
CA THR A 5 -35.35 0.58 17.58
C THR A 5 -34.23 1.40 16.96
N ALA A 6 -33.14 1.56 17.72
CA ALA A 6 -31.89 2.08 17.21
C ALA A 6 -31.44 1.23 15.99
N GLN A 7 -31.47 1.82 14.81
CA GLN A 7 -30.90 1.25 13.60
C GLN A 7 -29.37 1.16 13.77
N THR A 8 -28.87 -0.06 13.82
CA THR A 8 -27.45 -0.36 13.66
C THR A 8 -27.00 0.18 12.29
N PRO A 9 -25.88 0.92 12.19
CA PRO A 9 -25.40 1.40 10.91
C PRO A 9 -25.05 0.19 10.03
N GLU A 10 -25.60 0.14 8.82
CA GLU A 10 -25.30 -0.84 7.79
C GLU A 10 -23.79 -0.88 7.54
N SER A 11 -23.21 -2.05 7.75
CA SER A 11 -21.79 -2.31 7.47
C SER A 11 -21.53 -2.08 5.98
N ASN A 12 -20.56 -1.22 5.65
CA ASN A 12 -20.01 -1.04 4.30
C ASN A 12 -19.66 -2.41 3.69
N SER A 13 -20.54 -2.99 2.89
CA SER A 13 -20.32 -4.25 2.19
C SER A 13 -19.46 -4.00 0.96
N ILE A 14 -18.15 -3.84 1.14
CA ILE A 14 -17.19 -3.98 0.04
C ILE A 14 -17.21 -5.45 -0.39
N ASP A 15 -17.23 -5.66 -1.71
CA ASP A 15 -17.37 -6.94 -2.42
C ASP A 15 -16.60 -8.10 -1.74
N THR A 16 -17.33 -9.00 -1.09
CA THR A 16 -16.80 -10.21 -0.44
C THR A 16 -16.86 -11.39 -1.42
N SER A 17 -16.27 -11.23 -2.61
CA SER A 17 -16.23 -12.32 -3.59
C SER A 17 -15.19 -13.38 -3.17
N ALA A 18 -15.47 -14.65 -3.51
CA ALA A 18 -14.55 -15.77 -3.28
C ALA A 18 -13.20 -15.62 -4.02
N ASP A 19 -13.06 -14.59 -4.87
CA ASP A 19 -11.90 -14.31 -5.70
C ASP A 19 -10.91 -13.32 -5.04
N ASN A 20 -11.21 -12.82 -3.83
CA ASN A 20 -10.34 -11.90 -3.13
C ASN A 20 -9.14 -12.63 -2.51
N VAL A 21 -7.93 -12.18 -2.86
CA VAL A 21 -6.68 -12.61 -2.19
C VAL A 21 -6.51 -11.90 -0.85
N LEU A 22 -6.88 -10.62 -0.80
CA LEU A 22 -6.77 -9.80 0.41
C LEU A 22 -8.10 -9.07 0.67
N GLU A 23 -8.57 -9.13 1.92
CA GLU A 23 -9.62 -8.26 2.41
C GLU A 23 -9.17 -7.59 3.70
N VAL A 24 -9.30 -6.29 3.75
CA VAL A 24 -9.00 -5.44 4.90
C VAL A 24 -10.32 -4.86 5.38
N ARG A 25 -10.69 -5.10 6.64
CA ARG A 25 -11.99 -4.69 7.20
C ARG A 25 -11.80 -3.86 8.46
N ASN A 26 -12.19 -2.58 8.41
CA ASN A 26 -12.14 -1.62 9.52
C ASN A 26 -10.77 -1.60 10.24
N LEU A 27 -9.68 -1.73 9.45
CA LEU A 27 -8.34 -1.89 9.99
C LEU A 27 -7.87 -0.61 10.66
N LYS A 28 -7.37 -0.76 11.90
CA LYS A 28 -6.75 0.32 12.66
C LYS A 28 -5.35 -0.04 13.08
N LYS A 29 -4.43 0.91 12.94
CA LYS A 29 -3.09 0.85 13.53
C LYS A 29 -2.76 2.18 14.17
N HIS A 30 -2.79 2.18 15.48
CA HIS A 30 -2.43 3.32 16.31
C HIS A 30 -1.12 3.03 17.04
N PHE A 31 -0.25 4.04 17.13
CA PHE A 31 0.97 3.97 17.91
C PHE A 31 0.82 4.85 19.15
N TYR A 32 1.21 4.33 20.29
CA TYR A 32 1.22 5.05 21.56
C TYR A 32 2.64 5.54 21.82
N VAL A 33 2.83 6.86 21.84
CA VAL A 33 4.12 7.52 22.04
C VAL A 33 4.07 8.31 23.35
N GLY A 34 5.05 8.07 24.23
CA GLY A 34 5.10 8.73 25.52
C GLY A 34 4.29 7.97 26.60
N GLY A 35 4.83 7.90 27.81
CA GLY A 35 4.28 7.14 28.93
C GLY A 35 5.36 6.32 29.61
N GLY A 36 6.44 6.99 30.04
CA GLY A 36 7.35 6.38 31.02
C GLY A 36 6.56 6.12 32.32
N PHE A 37 7.03 5.19 33.12
CA PHE A 37 6.37 4.70 34.36
C PHE A 37 5.89 5.81 35.32
N LEU A 38 6.32 7.06 35.15
CA LEU A 38 5.99 8.23 35.95
C LEU A 38 5.13 9.29 35.21
N ALA A 39 4.86 9.16 33.88
CA ALA A 39 4.12 10.14 33.09
C ALA A 39 2.79 9.58 32.55
N ARG A 40 1.85 9.30 33.44
CA ARG A 40 0.52 8.75 33.12
C ARG A 40 -0.39 9.69 32.30
N ASN A 41 -0.03 10.96 32.15
CA ASN A 41 -0.90 11.99 31.56
C ASN A 41 -0.45 12.57 30.21
N SER A 42 0.56 12.00 29.53
CA SER A 42 1.04 12.53 28.24
C SER A 42 1.24 11.46 27.14
N ALA A 43 0.52 10.37 27.19
CA ALA A 43 0.54 9.38 26.10
C ALA A 43 -0.17 9.99 24.87
N MET A 44 0.60 10.29 23.81
CA MET A 44 0.09 10.74 22.54
C MET A 44 -0.23 9.53 21.66
N THR A 45 -1.41 9.49 21.04
CA THR A 45 -1.82 8.41 20.15
C THR A 45 -1.71 8.88 18.71
N ILE A 46 -0.83 8.24 17.92
CA ILE A 46 -0.69 8.49 16.49
C ILE A 46 -1.62 7.53 15.73
N GLN A 47 -2.65 8.06 15.08
CA GLN A 47 -3.62 7.31 14.29
C GLN A 47 -3.09 7.13 12.86
N ALA A 48 -2.09 6.26 12.68
CA ALA A 48 -1.43 6.07 11.39
C ALA A 48 -2.33 5.38 10.34
N VAL A 49 -3.18 4.46 10.77
CA VAL A 49 -4.24 3.81 9.98
C VAL A 49 -5.49 3.79 10.85
N ASP A 50 -6.60 4.29 10.33
CA ASP A 50 -7.83 4.42 11.09
C ASP A 50 -9.05 4.11 10.22
N ASP A 51 -9.68 2.97 10.50
CA ASP A 51 -10.92 2.52 9.87
C ASP A 51 -10.80 2.31 8.34
N VAL A 52 -9.74 1.63 7.91
CA VAL A 52 -9.47 1.35 6.50
C VAL A 52 -10.13 0.04 6.09
N THR A 53 -10.93 0.08 5.01
CA THR A 53 -11.63 -1.09 4.45
C THR A 53 -11.50 -1.10 2.93
N PHE A 54 -10.96 -2.20 2.37
CA PHE A 54 -10.87 -2.47 0.93
C PHE A 54 -10.57 -3.95 0.67
N SER A 55 -10.72 -4.38 -0.58
CA SER A 55 -10.35 -5.73 -1.04
C SER A 55 -9.43 -5.67 -2.26
N VAL A 56 -8.65 -6.74 -2.47
CA VAL A 56 -7.79 -6.93 -3.65
C VAL A 56 -8.09 -8.29 -4.24
N LYS A 57 -8.48 -8.32 -5.53
CA LYS A 57 -8.78 -9.54 -6.26
C LYS A 57 -7.50 -10.26 -6.69
N ARG A 58 -7.60 -11.55 -6.99
CA ARG A 58 -6.47 -12.32 -7.53
C ARG A 58 -6.04 -11.75 -8.87
N GLY A 59 -4.72 -11.61 -9.07
CA GLY A 59 -4.15 -11.04 -10.29
C GLY A 59 -4.33 -9.52 -10.44
N GLU A 60 -5.02 -8.86 -9.49
CA GLU A 60 -5.23 -7.40 -9.51
C GLU A 60 -3.99 -6.65 -9.01
N THR A 61 -3.73 -5.48 -9.57
CA THR A 61 -2.90 -4.44 -8.96
C THR A 61 -3.78 -3.38 -8.32
N PHE A 62 -3.87 -3.40 -6.99
CA PHE A 62 -4.51 -2.32 -6.23
C PHE A 62 -3.47 -1.26 -5.86
N GLY A 63 -3.64 -0.05 -6.41
CA GLY A 63 -2.79 1.09 -6.13
C GLY A 63 -3.21 1.83 -4.86
N LEU A 64 -2.27 2.22 -4.01
CA LEU A 64 -2.51 3.06 -2.84
C LEU A 64 -1.68 4.34 -2.94
N VAL A 65 -2.34 5.49 -2.99
CA VAL A 65 -1.69 6.79 -3.19
C VAL A 65 -2.10 7.78 -2.10
N GLY A 66 -1.25 8.77 -1.85
CA GLY A 66 -1.48 9.87 -0.90
C GLY A 66 -0.17 10.56 -0.52
N GLU A 67 -0.25 11.71 0.15
CA GLU A 67 0.92 12.47 0.61
C GLU A 67 1.82 11.64 1.54
N SER A 68 3.11 12.04 1.64
CA SER A 68 4.05 11.40 2.57
C SER A 68 3.53 11.51 4.01
N GLY A 69 3.68 10.43 4.78
CA GLY A 69 3.22 10.38 6.17
C GLY A 69 1.71 10.11 6.35
N CYS A 70 0.90 9.93 5.28
CA CYS A 70 -0.53 9.66 5.43
C CYS A 70 -0.88 8.23 5.91
N GLY A 71 0.12 7.34 6.10
CA GLY A 71 -0.08 6.00 6.67
C GLY A 71 0.06 4.81 5.72
N LYS A 72 0.37 5.01 4.43
CA LYS A 72 0.45 3.95 3.40
C LYS A 72 1.41 2.81 3.75
N THR A 73 2.66 3.14 4.05
CA THR A 73 3.68 2.17 4.49
C THR A 73 3.24 1.42 5.75
N THR A 74 2.66 2.16 6.72
CA THR A 74 2.13 1.55 7.95
C THR A 74 1.00 0.56 7.65
N LEU A 75 0.11 0.90 6.71
CA LEU A 75 -0.95 0.01 6.25
C LEU A 75 -0.37 -1.27 5.63
N GLY A 76 0.56 -1.15 4.68
CA GLY A 76 1.23 -2.31 4.06
C GLY A 76 1.93 -3.20 5.09
N GLN A 77 2.70 -2.62 6.01
CA GLN A 77 3.40 -3.34 7.08
C GLN A 77 2.43 -3.97 8.10
N THR A 78 1.26 -3.38 8.31
CA THR A 78 0.22 -3.98 9.16
C THR A 78 -0.45 -5.16 8.48
N ILE A 79 -0.69 -5.08 7.16
CA ILE A 79 -1.28 -6.18 6.37
C ILE A 79 -0.41 -7.44 6.43
N ILE A 80 0.91 -7.33 6.23
CA ILE A 80 1.83 -8.47 6.37
C ILE A 80 2.17 -8.80 7.84
N ARG A 81 1.51 -8.12 8.77
CA ARG A 81 1.69 -8.32 10.21
C ARG A 81 3.12 -8.09 10.73
N LEU A 82 3.90 -7.18 10.10
CA LEU A 82 5.09 -6.60 10.74
C LEU A 82 4.70 -5.76 11.96
N TYR A 83 3.59 -5.02 11.84
CA TYR A 83 2.89 -4.42 12.98
C TYR A 83 1.61 -5.20 13.29
N ASN A 84 1.34 -5.44 14.55
CA ASN A 84 0.05 -5.96 14.96
C ASN A 84 -1.03 -4.87 14.76
N PRO A 85 -2.19 -5.20 14.19
CA PRO A 85 -3.30 -4.27 14.13
C PRO A 85 -3.77 -3.88 15.54
N THR A 86 -4.27 -2.65 15.69
CA THR A 86 -4.92 -2.20 16.93
C THR A 86 -6.37 -2.68 16.97
N ALA A 87 -7.05 -2.72 15.82
CA ALA A 87 -8.39 -3.26 15.64
C ALA A 87 -8.62 -3.60 14.15
N GLY A 88 -9.75 -4.25 13.85
CA GLY A 88 -10.15 -4.66 12.50
C GLY A 88 -9.55 -6.00 12.09
N ASN A 89 -9.88 -6.43 10.86
CA ASN A 89 -9.53 -7.75 10.37
C ASN A 89 -8.73 -7.67 9.05
N ILE A 90 -7.83 -8.63 8.88
CA ILE A 90 -7.05 -8.87 7.67
C ILE A 90 -7.32 -10.31 7.25
N ILE A 91 -8.05 -10.48 6.16
CA ILE A 91 -8.36 -11.79 5.60
C ILE A 91 -7.44 -12.01 4.38
N PHE A 92 -6.64 -13.06 4.41
CA PHE A 92 -5.72 -13.42 3.33
C PHE A 92 -6.02 -14.84 2.85
N ASN A 93 -6.32 -15.00 1.55
CA ASN A 93 -6.77 -16.26 0.96
C ASN A 93 -7.90 -16.90 1.78
N GLY A 94 -8.89 -16.12 2.21
CA GLY A 94 -10.02 -16.56 3.01
C GLY A 94 -9.77 -16.81 4.49
N ALA A 95 -8.52 -16.71 4.98
CA ALA A 95 -8.17 -16.89 6.38
C ALA A 95 -7.97 -15.56 7.11
N ASP A 96 -8.60 -15.36 8.26
CA ASP A 96 -8.33 -14.21 9.12
C ASP A 96 -6.98 -14.38 9.81
N ILE A 97 -6.03 -13.50 9.44
CA ILE A 97 -4.67 -13.51 9.97
C ILE A 97 -4.45 -12.44 11.06
N SER A 98 -5.48 -11.68 11.44
CA SER A 98 -5.37 -10.49 12.29
C SER A 98 -4.81 -10.79 13.69
N SER A 99 -5.14 -11.95 14.24
CA SER A 99 -4.77 -12.35 15.60
C SER A 99 -3.87 -13.59 15.66
N LEU A 100 -3.46 -14.15 14.51
CA LEU A 100 -2.63 -15.35 14.47
C LEU A 100 -1.31 -15.17 15.22
N LYS A 101 -0.89 -16.23 15.92
CA LYS A 101 0.43 -16.33 16.57
C LYS A 101 1.53 -16.48 15.52
N ALA A 102 2.77 -16.20 15.91
CA ALA A 102 3.92 -16.16 15.02
C ALA A 102 4.10 -17.46 14.18
N ASN A 103 3.87 -18.63 14.77
CA ASN A 103 4.04 -19.91 14.08
C ASN A 103 2.98 -20.12 12.98
N ASP A 104 1.71 -19.81 13.27
CA ASP A 104 0.62 -19.96 12.31
C ASP A 104 0.73 -18.91 11.20
N LEU A 105 1.09 -17.68 11.58
CA LEU A 105 1.32 -16.56 10.67
C LEU A 105 2.47 -16.82 9.68
N ARG A 106 3.47 -17.63 10.08
CA ARG A 106 4.64 -17.95 9.24
C ARG A 106 4.23 -18.57 7.90
N ASN A 107 3.25 -19.47 7.89
CA ASN A 107 2.78 -20.11 6.67
C ASN A 107 2.11 -19.09 5.72
N HIS A 108 1.33 -18.14 6.26
CA HIS A 108 0.71 -17.08 5.46
C HIS A 108 1.76 -16.09 4.92
N ARG A 109 2.77 -15.72 5.73
CA ARG A 109 3.87 -14.84 5.31
C ARG A 109 4.70 -15.41 4.17
N ARG A 110 4.78 -16.73 4.04
CA ARG A 110 5.40 -17.38 2.87
C ARG A 110 4.74 -16.94 1.57
N LYS A 111 3.41 -16.71 1.60
CA LYS A 111 2.57 -16.35 0.47
C LYS A 111 2.34 -14.83 0.32
N MET A 112 2.76 -14.06 1.32
CA MET A 112 2.75 -12.60 1.29
C MET A 112 4.18 -12.08 1.39
N GLN A 113 4.63 -11.33 0.41
CA GLN A 113 5.98 -10.76 0.41
C GLN A 113 5.93 -9.24 0.28
N MET A 114 7.03 -8.57 0.62
CA MET A 114 7.12 -7.12 0.53
C MET A 114 8.41 -6.69 -0.17
N ILE A 115 8.27 -5.74 -1.08
CA ILE A 115 9.37 -4.99 -1.67
C ILE A 115 9.41 -3.66 -0.93
N PHE A 116 10.54 -3.37 -0.27
CA PHE A 116 10.70 -2.19 0.58
C PHE A 116 11.13 -0.97 -0.22
N GLN A 117 10.85 0.21 0.31
CA GLN A 117 11.09 1.52 -0.29
C GLN A 117 12.56 1.78 -0.62
N ASP A 118 13.49 1.43 0.28
CA ASP A 118 14.93 1.61 0.07
C ASP A 118 15.59 0.25 -0.25
N PRO A 119 15.98 0.03 -1.52
CA PRO A 119 16.66 -1.20 -1.89
C PRO A 119 18.03 -1.34 -1.21
N SER A 120 18.69 -0.23 -0.83
CA SER A 120 19.99 -0.28 -0.17
C SER A 120 19.86 -0.69 1.29
N ALA A 121 18.86 -0.18 2.01
CA ALA A 121 18.59 -0.56 3.40
C ALA A 121 17.98 -1.98 3.53
N SER A 122 17.34 -2.48 2.46
CA SER A 122 16.67 -3.78 2.49
C SER A 122 17.58 -4.97 2.20
N LEU A 123 18.81 -4.75 1.69
CA LEU A 123 19.78 -5.78 1.35
C LEU A 123 20.96 -5.73 2.35
N ASP A 124 21.25 -6.83 3.06
CA ASP A 124 22.44 -6.88 3.93
C ASP A 124 23.72 -6.74 3.09
N PRO A 125 24.52 -5.66 3.26
CA PRO A 125 25.70 -5.40 2.43
C PRO A 125 26.82 -6.43 2.64
N ARG A 126 26.74 -7.26 3.68
CA ARG A 126 27.72 -8.32 3.99
C ARG A 126 27.37 -9.65 3.34
N MET A 127 26.18 -9.78 2.78
CA MET A 127 25.72 -10.98 2.08
C MET A 127 25.93 -10.85 0.57
N THR A 128 26.23 -11.96 -0.09
CA THR A 128 26.23 -12.00 -1.56
C THR A 128 24.79 -11.97 -2.09
N VAL A 129 24.61 -11.50 -3.32
CA VAL A 129 23.30 -11.46 -4.00
C VAL A 129 22.64 -12.83 -4.02
N GLY A 130 23.39 -13.90 -4.30
CA GLY A 130 22.87 -15.26 -4.25
C GLY A 130 22.37 -15.66 -2.87
N SER A 131 23.08 -15.28 -1.80
CA SER A 131 22.67 -15.55 -0.43
C SER A 131 21.42 -14.77 -0.04
N ILE A 132 21.29 -13.50 -0.45
CA ILE A 132 20.12 -12.65 -0.21
C ILE A 132 18.87 -13.22 -0.87
N ILE A 133 18.97 -13.64 -2.15
CA ILE A 133 17.81 -14.22 -2.85
C ILE A 133 17.45 -15.60 -2.31
N ALA A 134 18.44 -16.40 -1.87
CA ALA A 134 18.23 -17.72 -1.28
C ALA A 134 17.74 -17.66 0.18
N GLU A 135 17.88 -16.53 0.87
CA GLU A 135 17.57 -16.39 2.29
C GLU A 135 16.15 -16.86 2.65
N PRO A 136 15.09 -16.42 1.94
CA PRO A 136 13.73 -16.91 2.22
C PRO A 136 13.62 -18.44 2.08
N LEU A 137 14.24 -19.03 1.07
CA LEU A 137 14.24 -20.48 0.86
C LEU A 137 14.95 -21.22 2.01
N ASN A 138 16.05 -20.64 2.53
CA ASN A 138 16.77 -21.17 3.68
C ASN A 138 15.94 -21.11 4.96
N ILE A 139 15.27 -19.97 5.22
CA ILE A 139 14.44 -19.75 6.41
C ILE A 139 13.27 -20.75 6.45
N TYR A 140 12.66 -21.04 5.29
CA TYR A 140 11.54 -21.98 5.21
C TYR A 140 11.96 -23.43 4.94
N GLY A 141 13.24 -23.70 4.75
CA GLY A 141 13.76 -25.06 4.52
C GLY A 141 13.30 -25.68 3.19
N ILE A 142 13.11 -24.85 2.14
CA ILE A 142 12.59 -25.29 0.84
C ILE A 142 13.75 -25.70 -0.07
N GLY A 143 13.67 -26.93 -0.59
CA GLY A 143 14.62 -27.48 -1.57
C GLY A 143 15.99 -27.83 -0.97
N SER A 144 16.80 -28.57 -1.75
CA SER A 144 18.21 -28.84 -1.49
C SER A 144 19.06 -27.59 -1.75
N ARG A 145 20.34 -27.66 -1.45
CA ARG A 145 21.29 -26.58 -1.74
C ARG A 145 21.40 -26.31 -3.24
N GLU A 146 21.41 -27.35 -4.04
CA GLU A 146 21.52 -27.30 -5.50
C GLU A 146 20.25 -26.68 -6.11
N GLU A 147 19.06 -27.10 -5.66
CA GLU A 147 17.78 -26.55 -6.09
C GLU A 147 17.64 -25.06 -5.75
N ARG A 148 18.08 -24.64 -4.56
CA ARG A 148 18.09 -23.21 -4.18
C ARG A 148 19.03 -22.41 -5.06
N GLN A 149 20.22 -22.93 -5.40
CA GLN A 149 21.15 -22.25 -6.30
C GLN A 149 20.58 -22.11 -7.71
N GLU A 150 19.90 -23.14 -8.23
CA GLU A 150 19.27 -23.05 -9.55
C GLU A 150 18.10 -22.04 -9.53
N ARG A 151 17.26 -22.07 -8.48
CA ARG A 151 16.19 -21.08 -8.29
C ARG A 151 16.72 -19.64 -8.25
N VAL A 152 17.84 -19.40 -7.58
CA VAL A 152 18.51 -18.09 -7.55
C VAL A 152 18.94 -17.66 -8.96
N ARG A 153 19.54 -18.56 -9.75
CA ARG A 153 19.96 -18.26 -11.12
C ARG A 153 18.76 -17.96 -12.02
N GLU A 154 17.68 -18.71 -11.86
CA GLU A 154 16.42 -18.47 -12.56
C GLU A 154 15.86 -17.08 -12.21
N LEU A 155 15.73 -16.75 -10.91
CA LEU A 155 15.21 -15.47 -10.47
C LEU A 155 16.04 -14.28 -10.93
N LEU A 156 17.38 -14.40 -10.98
CA LEU A 156 18.24 -13.38 -11.55
C LEU A 156 17.92 -13.14 -13.04
N ARG A 157 17.75 -14.22 -13.82
CA ARG A 157 17.36 -14.12 -15.24
C ARG A 157 15.98 -13.47 -15.40
N VAL A 158 15.02 -13.88 -14.58
CA VAL A 158 13.65 -13.36 -14.59
C VAL A 158 13.62 -11.84 -14.36
N VAL A 159 14.47 -11.31 -13.47
CA VAL A 159 14.54 -9.86 -13.25
C VAL A 159 15.52 -9.14 -14.20
N GLY A 160 16.03 -9.83 -15.23
CA GLY A 160 16.93 -9.25 -16.24
C GLY A 160 18.35 -9.00 -15.73
N LEU A 161 18.81 -9.78 -14.74
CA LEU A 161 20.18 -9.77 -14.24
C LEU A 161 20.95 -11.01 -14.69
N ASN A 162 22.28 -10.85 -14.87
CA ASN A 162 23.12 -11.97 -15.23
C ASN A 162 23.23 -12.97 -14.07
N SER A 163 23.03 -14.26 -14.34
CA SER A 163 23.14 -15.33 -13.34
C SER A 163 24.54 -15.49 -12.72
N TYR A 164 25.58 -14.96 -13.34
CA TYR A 164 26.93 -14.92 -12.75
C TYR A 164 27.09 -13.93 -11.61
N PHE A 165 26.09 -13.06 -11.37
CA PHE A 165 26.14 -12.07 -10.28
C PHE A 165 25.87 -12.65 -8.89
N THR A 166 25.62 -13.95 -8.76
CA THR A 166 25.33 -14.62 -7.48
C THR A 166 26.38 -14.38 -6.39
N ASN A 167 27.66 -14.26 -6.76
CA ASN A 167 28.76 -14.09 -5.81
C ASN A 167 29.14 -12.61 -5.55
N ARG A 168 28.46 -11.66 -6.20
CA ARG A 168 28.68 -10.22 -6.00
C ARG A 168 27.94 -9.71 -4.77
N TYR A 169 28.37 -8.57 -4.27
CA TYR A 169 27.77 -7.88 -3.14
C TYR A 169 26.88 -6.71 -3.58
N PRO A 170 25.87 -6.31 -2.78
CA PRO A 170 24.93 -5.23 -3.15
C PRO A 170 25.61 -3.91 -3.56
N HIS A 171 26.72 -3.54 -2.93
CA HIS A 171 27.43 -2.30 -3.24
C HIS A 171 28.05 -2.25 -4.63
N GLU A 172 28.19 -3.39 -5.33
CA GLU A 172 28.71 -3.48 -6.69
C GLU A 172 27.62 -3.20 -7.76
N PHE A 173 26.37 -2.90 -7.35
CA PHE A 173 25.23 -2.73 -8.23
C PHE A 173 24.67 -1.31 -8.20
N SER A 174 24.10 -0.87 -9.34
CA SER A 174 23.31 0.37 -9.38
C SER A 174 22.04 0.28 -8.55
N GLY A 175 21.40 1.43 -8.25
CA GLY A 175 20.14 1.48 -7.52
C GLY A 175 19.04 0.62 -8.16
N GLY A 176 18.85 0.73 -9.48
CA GLY A 176 17.89 -0.08 -10.22
C GLY A 176 18.20 -1.59 -10.23
N GLN A 177 19.49 -1.96 -10.26
CA GLN A 177 19.89 -3.37 -10.13
C GLN A 177 19.65 -3.89 -8.72
N ARG A 178 19.91 -3.11 -7.66
CA ARG A 178 19.56 -3.46 -6.27
C ARG A 178 18.06 -3.65 -6.12
N GLN A 179 17.24 -2.80 -6.73
CA GLN A 179 15.80 -2.97 -6.73
C GLN A 179 15.37 -4.29 -7.38
N ARG A 180 15.97 -4.65 -8.53
CA ARG A 180 15.72 -5.95 -9.20
C ARG A 180 16.12 -7.14 -8.31
N ILE A 181 17.19 -7.03 -7.52
CA ILE A 181 17.59 -8.06 -6.54
C ILE A 181 16.54 -8.18 -5.44
N GLY A 182 16.01 -7.06 -4.91
CA GLY A 182 14.91 -7.04 -3.94
C GLY A 182 13.63 -7.69 -4.48
N ILE A 183 13.30 -7.42 -5.75
CA ILE A 183 12.18 -8.08 -6.46
C ILE A 183 12.45 -9.58 -6.57
N ALA A 184 13.64 -10.02 -7.02
CA ALA A 184 13.99 -11.44 -7.11
C ALA A 184 13.86 -12.15 -5.77
N ARG A 185 14.29 -11.53 -4.67
CA ARG A 185 14.15 -12.06 -3.31
C ARG A 185 12.68 -12.25 -2.93
N SER A 186 11.80 -11.28 -3.24
CA SER A 186 10.36 -11.39 -2.94
C SER A 186 9.68 -12.53 -3.68
N LEU A 187 10.17 -12.88 -4.87
CA LEU A 187 9.63 -13.96 -5.69
C LEU A 187 10.12 -15.37 -5.31
N ALA A 188 11.12 -15.46 -4.42
CA ALA A 188 11.77 -16.74 -4.10
C ALA A 188 10.79 -17.80 -3.60
N LEU A 189 9.77 -17.41 -2.85
CA LEU A 189 8.76 -18.28 -2.23
C LEU A 189 7.48 -18.48 -3.07
N ASN A 190 7.42 -17.98 -4.30
CA ASN A 190 6.21 -17.99 -5.14
C ASN A 190 5.01 -17.42 -4.36
N PRO A 191 5.02 -16.11 -4.02
CA PRO A 191 3.95 -15.47 -3.27
C PRO A 191 2.67 -15.33 -4.09
N ASP A 192 1.53 -15.24 -3.41
CA ASP A 192 0.24 -14.91 -4.02
C ASP A 192 -0.01 -13.39 -3.98
N LEU A 193 0.58 -12.68 -2.98
CA LEU A 193 0.49 -11.23 -2.80
C LEU A 193 1.89 -10.63 -2.59
N VAL A 194 2.19 -9.57 -3.32
CA VAL A 194 3.39 -8.74 -3.10
C VAL A 194 2.98 -7.31 -2.80
N ILE A 195 3.38 -6.80 -1.64
CA ILE A 195 3.22 -5.39 -1.28
C ILE A 195 4.46 -4.64 -1.77
N CYS A 196 4.27 -3.74 -2.72
CA CYS A 196 5.31 -2.89 -3.29
C CYS A 196 5.28 -1.53 -2.59
N ASP A 197 6.13 -1.30 -1.58
CA ASP A 197 6.18 -0.04 -0.84
C ASP A 197 7.17 0.91 -1.50
N GLU A 198 6.64 1.88 -2.26
CA GLU A 198 7.38 2.88 -3.02
C GLU A 198 8.55 2.29 -3.87
N PRO A 199 8.31 1.24 -4.66
CA PRO A 199 9.41 0.43 -5.26
C PRO A 199 10.23 1.18 -6.29
N VAL A 200 9.85 2.40 -6.67
CA VAL A 200 10.53 3.21 -7.71
C VAL A 200 10.89 4.62 -7.25
N SER A 201 10.57 5.02 -6.01
CA SER A 201 10.72 6.41 -5.53
C SER A 201 12.16 6.94 -5.53
N ALA A 202 13.14 6.06 -5.33
CA ALA A 202 14.58 6.40 -5.26
C ALA A 202 15.32 6.21 -6.61
N LEU A 203 14.58 6.01 -7.72
CA LEU A 203 15.16 5.69 -9.02
C LEU A 203 14.93 6.83 -10.04
N ASP A 204 15.84 6.95 -11.01
CA ASP A 204 15.67 7.85 -12.14
C ASP A 204 14.47 7.45 -13.01
N VAL A 205 13.82 8.43 -13.67
CA VAL A 205 12.58 8.22 -14.44
C VAL A 205 12.67 7.07 -15.45
N SER A 206 13.78 6.96 -16.16
CA SER A 206 14.02 5.87 -17.15
C SER A 206 14.09 4.50 -16.48
N ILE A 207 14.72 4.41 -15.33
CA ILE A 207 14.84 3.17 -14.55
C ILE A 207 13.49 2.84 -13.87
N GLN A 208 12.74 3.85 -13.40
CA GLN A 208 11.38 3.66 -12.91
C GLN A 208 10.50 2.94 -13.94
N ALA A 209 10.47 3.44 -15.19
CA ALA A 209 9.70 2.82 -16.27
C ALA A 209 10.11 1.34 -16.52
N GLN A 210 11.41 1.03 -16.48
CA GLN A 210 11.89 -0.34 -16.63
C GLN A 210 11.44 -1.25 -15.48
N VAL A 211 11.44 -0.77 -14.23
CA VAL A 211 10.98 -1.54 -13.05
C VAL A 211 9.48 -1.75 -13.11
N LEU A 212 8.70 -0.74 -13.50
CA LEU A 212 7.24 -0.86 -13.65
C LEU A 212 6.86 -1.89 -14.72
N ASN A 213 7.54 -1.85 -15.88
CA ASN A 213 7.33 -2.84 -16.94
C ASN A 213 7.72 -4.25 -16.48
N LEU A 214 8.83 -4.38 -15.74
CA LEU A 214 9.21 -5.66 -15.13
C LEU A 214 8.13 -6.18 -14.17
N LEU A 215 7.59 -5.35 -13.27
CA LEU A 215 6.53 -5.76 -12.34
C LEU A 215 5.26 -6.23 -13.08
N ARG A 216 4.86 -5.55 -14.16
CA ARG A 216 3.74 -5.98 -15.01
C ARG A 216 4.00 -7.34 -15.67
N GLN A 217 5.18 -7.53 -16.23
CA GLN A 217 5.56 -8.82 -16.83
C GLN A 217 5.51 -9.92 -15.78
N LEU A 218 6.12 -9.69 -14.60
CA LEU A 218 6.12 -10.64 -13.49
C LEU A 218 4.72 -10.98 -13.00
N GLN A 219 3.79 -10.01 -13.00
CA GLN A 219 2.38 -10.24 -12.65
C GLN A 219 1.75 -11.26 -13.59
N GLN A 220 1.97 -11.13 -14.89
CA GLN A 220 1.45 -12.04 -15.91
C GLN A 220 2.12 -13.41 -15.86
N ASP A 221 3.46 -13.45 -15.72
CA ASP A 221 4.24 -14.69 -15.76
C ASP A 221 4.04 -15.57 -14.51
N PHE A 222 3.74 -14.97 -13.36
CA PHE A 222 3.65 -15.64 -12.05
C PHE A 222 2.26 -15.52 -11.39
N ASP A 223 1.25 -14.98 -12.06
CA ASP A 223 -0.11 -14.76 -11.54
C ASP A 223 -0.10 -13.99 -10.19
N LEU A 224 0.70 -12.92 -10.11
CA LEU A 224 0.89 -12.16 -8.89
C LEU A 224 -0.23 -11.16 -8.65
N THR A 225 -0.60 -10.99 -7.38
CA THR A 225 -1.45 -9.91 -6.93
C THR A 225 -0.57 -8.82 -6.30
N TYR A 226 -0.83 -7.54 -6.62
CA TYR A 226 -0.06 -6.44 -6.06
C TYR A 226 -0.90 -5.50 -5.19
N LEU A 227 -0.34 -5.10 -4.04
CA LEU A 227 -0.68 -3.85 -3.37
C LEU A 227 0.46 -2.86 -3.65
N PHE A 228 0.23 -1.93 -4.57
CA PHE A 228 1.24 -1.01 -5.05
C PHE A 228 1.11 0.35 -4.35
N ILE A 229 2.04 0.67 -3.46
CA ILE A 229 2.06 1.91 -2.69
C ILE A 229 3.02 2.90 -3.34
N ALA A 230 2.56 4.12 -3.63
CA ALA A 230 3.42 5.23 -4.05
C ALA A 230 2.82 6.58 -3.65
N HIS A 231 3.63 7.64 -3.71
CA HIS A 231 3.16 9.01 -3.52
C HIS A 231 2.78 9.69 -4.85
N ASN A 232 3.20 9.14 -5.99
CA ASN A 232 2.92 9.70 -7.31
C ASN A 232 1.73 9.00 -7.96
N LEU A 233 0.60 9.71 -8.04
CA LEU A 233 -0.65 9.19 -8.59
C LEU A 233 -0.52 8.80 -10.08
N ALA A 234 0.31 9.49 -10.88
CA ALA A 234 0.52 9.13 -12.28
C ALA A 234 1.19 7.75 -12.43
N VAL A 235 2.14 7.43 -11.56
CA VAL A 235 2.80 6.12 -11.52
C VAL A 235 1.80 5.05 -11.10
N VAL A 236 1.02 5.32 -10.05
CA VAL A 236 0.01 4.37 -9.53
C VAL A 236 -1.07 4.09 -10.57
N ALA A 237 -1.62 5.14 -11.18
CA ALA A 237 -2.66 4.99 -12.21
C ALA A 237 -2.17 4.24 -13.45
N HIS A 238 -0.87 4.31 -13.75
CA HIS A 238 -0.29 3.60 -14.88
C HIS A 238 -0.21 2.08 -14.66
N ILE A 239 0.07 1.62 -13.44
CA ILE A 239 0.29 0.19 -13.16
C ILE A 239 -0.95 -0.50 -12.57
N SER A 240 -1.88 0.25 -12.00
CA SER A 240 -2.97 -0.30 -11.19
C SER A 240 -4.27 -0.45 -11.97
N ASP A 241 -5.06 -1.45 -11.61
CA ASP A 241 -6.43 -1.66 -12.07
C ASP A 241 -7.38 -0.76 -11.28
N ARG A 242 -7.25 -0.77 -9.95
CA ARG A 242 -8.00 0.10 -9.02
C ARG A 242 -7.05 0.90 -8.15
N VAL A 243 -7.51 2.06 -7.71
CA VAL A 243 -6.73 2.99 -6.88
C VAL A 243 -7.52 3.37 -5.64
N GLY A 244 -6.89 3.28 -4.48
CA GLY A 244 -7.32 3.88 -3.23
C GLY A 244 -6.49 5.12 -2.91
N VAL A 245 -7.16 6.22 -2.63
CA VAL A 245 -6.52 7.48 -2.21
C VAL A 245 -6.60 7.59 -0.70
N MET A 246 -5.44 7.76 -0.05
CA MET A 246 -5.33 7.80 1.40
C MET A 246 -4.91 9.18 1.89
N TYR A 247 -5.65 9.72 2.86
CA TYR A 247 -5.35 10.98 3.53
C TYR A 247 -5.42 10.80 5.04
N LEU A 248 -4.35 11.17 5.74
CA LEU A 248 -4.26 11.20 7.20
C LEU A 248 -4.86 9.95 7.88
N GLY A 249 -4.43 8.76 7.43
CA GLY A 249 -4.83 7.46 8.01
C GLY A 249 -6.14 6.87 7.49
N LYS A 250 -6.87 7.55 6.59
CA LYS A 250 -8.16 7.11 6.05
C LYS A 250 -8.18 7.00 4.54
N LEU A 251 -8.97 6.10 3.98
CA LEU A 251 -9.30 6.08 2.57
C LEU A 251 -10.38 7.14 2.30
N VAL A 252 -10.10 8.04 1.35
CA VAL A 252 -11.01 9.13 0.98
C VAL A 252 -11.69 8.89 -0.37
N GLU A 253 -11.07 8.08 -1.24
CA GLU A 253 -11.64 7.72 -2.54
C GLU A 253 -11.10 6.37 -3.00
N ILE A 254 -11.94 5.51 -3.61
CA ILE A 254 -11.56 4.24 -4.23
C ILE A 254 -12.32 4.10 -5.55
N GLY A 255 -11.62 3.69 -6.61
CA GLY A 255 -12.27 3.42 -7.90
C GLY A 255 -11.29 2.80 -8.90
N GLU A 256 -11.77 2.53 -10.11
CA GLU A 256 -10.91 2.15 -11.23
C GLU A 256 -9.87 3.25 -11.48
N ALA A 257 -8.64 2.86 -11.80
CA ALA A 257 -7.53 3.80 -12.00
C ALA A 257 -7.87 4.89 -13.03
N LYS A 258 -8.57 4.52 -14.12
CA LYS A 258 -9.05 5.45 -15.14
C LYS A 258 -10.07 6.44 -14.57
N THR A 259 -11.07 5.96 -13.83
CA THR A 259 -12.11 6.80 -13.23
C THR A 259 -11.52 7.79 -12.24
N ILE A 260 -10.62 7.35 -11.37
CA ILE A 260 -9.92 8.21 -10.40
C ILE A 260 -9.12 9.31 -11.10
N THR A 261 -8.51 9.03 -12.25
CA THR A 261 -7.69 10.02 -12.98
C THR A 261 -8.50 10.97 -13.85
N GLU A 262 -9.60 10.51 -14.43
CA GLU A 262 -10.42 11.31 -15.36
C GLU A 262 -11.56 12.05 -14.66
N GLN A 263 -12.14 11.46 -13.61
CA GLN A 263 -13.33 11.95 -12.91
C GLN A 263 -13.20 11.83 -11.37
N PRO A 264 -12.14 12.42 -10.76
CA PRO A 264 -11.99 12.40 -9.32
C PRO A 264 -13.15 13.14 -8.64
N LYS A 265 -13.73 12.54 -7.60
CA LYS A 265 -14.87 13.11 -6.87
C LYS A 265 -14.46 13.78 -5.56
N HIS A 266 -13.44 13.25 -4.88
CA HIS A 266 -12.98 13.85 -3.65
C HIS A 266 -12.07 15.06 -3.93
N PRO A 267 -12.26 16.23 -3.28
CA PRO A 267 -11.46 17.44 -3.53
C PRO A 267 -9.95 17.25 -3.34
N TYR A 268 -9.53 16.38 -2.43
CA TYR A 268 -8.13 16.02 -2.27
C TYR A 268 -7.57 15.28 -3.48
N THR A 269 -8.32 14.33 -4.03
CA THR A 269 -7.91 13.61 -5.25
C THR A 269 -7.82 14.56 -6.44
N GLN A 270 -8.76 15.50 -6.56
CA GLN A 270 -8.73 16.54 -7.58
C GLN A 270 -7.45 17.37 -7.50
N ALA A 271 -7.06 17.76 -6.29
CA ALA A 271 -5.81 18.49 -6.07
C ALA A 271 -4.58 17.65 -6.44
N LEU A 272 -4.54 16.35 -6.08
CA LEU A 272 -3.45 15.45 -6.46
C LEU A 272 -3.34 15.31 -7.99
N ILE A 273 -4.47 15.13 -8.69
CA ILE A 273 -4.52 15.03 -10.16
C ILE A 273 -4.08 16.33 -10.82
N SER A 274 -4.50 17.50 -10.28
CA SER A 274 -4.12 18.80 -10.82
C SER A 274 -2.62 19.08 -10.74
N ALA A 275 -1.92 18.43 -9.81
CA ALA A 275 -0.48 18.55 -9.61
C ALA A 275 0.35 17.65 -10.55
N ILE A 276 -0.26 16.73 -11.29
CA ILE A 276 0.45 15.86 -12.25
C ILE A 276 0.89 16.70 -13.46
N PRO A 277 2.21 16.74 -13.79
CA PRO A 277 2.70 17.42 -14.98
C PRO A 277 2.08 16.84 -16.26
N VAL A 278 1.60 17.70 -17.13
CA VAL A 278 1.11 17.29 -18.46
C VAL A 278 2.26 17.42 -19.46
N ALA A 279 2.49 16.40 -20.26
CA ALA A 279 3.55 16.40 -21.27
C ALA A 279 3.28 17.33 -22.47
N ASP A 280 2.10 17.98 -22.53
CA ASP A 280 1.71 18.91 -23.58
C ASP A 280 2.01 20.36 -23.15
N PRO A 281 2.99 21.06 -23.75
CA PRO A 281 3.32 22.44 -23.41
C PRO A 281 2.18 23.46 -23.67
N GLY A 282 1.24 23.11 -24.53
CA GLY A 282 0.08 23.96 -24.87
C GLY A 282 -1.11 23.82 -23.89
N ARG A 283 -1.09 22.83 -23.02
CA ARG A 283 -2.20 22.52 -22.11
C ARG A 283 -1.83 22.91 -20.68
N GLN A 284 -2.16 24.14 -20.29
CA GLN A 284 -2.10 24.54 -18.88
C GLN A 284 -3.28 23.90 -18.13
N ARG A 285 -3.00 23.13 -17.08
CA ARG A 285 -4.02 22.76 -16.08
C ARG A 285 -3.99 23.81 -14.97
N ASP A 286 -5.17 24.28 -14.58
CA ASP A 286 -5.30 25.09 -13.37
C ASP A 286 -4.95 24.22 -12.17
N ARG A 287 -3.77 24.47 -11.59
CA ARG A 287 -3.29 23.73 -10.42
C ARG A 287 -4.07 24.15 -9.20
N ILE A 288 -4.72 23.19 -8.55
CA ILE A 288 -5.37 23.39 -7.24
C ILE A 288 -4.26 23.41 -6.17
N ILE A 289 -4.00 24.57 -5.59
CA ILE A 289 -3.03 24.73 -4.50
C ILE A 289 -3.78 24.52 -3.20
N LEU A 290 -3.39 23.49 -2.45
CA LEU A 290 -3.92 23.26 -1.11
C LEU A 290 -3.25 24.18 -0.12
N GLU A 291 -4.05 24.97 0.59
CA GLU A 291 -3.55 25.88 1.63
C GLU A 291 -3.33 25.14 2.95
N GLY A 292 -2.35 25.60 3.74
CA GLY A 292 -2.01 25.06 5.06
C GLY A 292 -1.21 23.76 5.04
N ASP A 293 -0.68 23.42 6.22
CA ASP A 293 0.11 22.22 6.43
C ASP A 293 -0.79 20.97 6.61
N VAL A 294 -0.20 19.79 6.38
CA VAL A 294 -0.86 18.52 6.69
C VAL A 294 -1.06 18.41 8.21
N PRO A 295 -2.29 18.24 8.70
CA PRO A 295 -2.53 18.10 10.12
C PRO A 295 -1.80 16.89 10.73
N SER A 296 -1.51 16.97 12.02
CA SER A 296 -0.81 15.91 12.73
C SER A 296 -1.71 14.67 12.90
N PRO A 297 -1.23 13.45 12.59
CA PRO A 297 -1.95 12.22 12.86
C PRO A 297 -2.10 11.90 14.36
N ALA A 298 -1.42 12.66 15.22
CA ALA A 298 -1.57 12.58 16.67
C ALA A 298 -2.75 13.40 17.20
N ASN A 299 -3.18 14.41 16.44
CA ASN A 299 -4.35 15.21 16.74
C ASN A 299 -5.11 15.49 15.44
N PRO A 300 -5.75 14.48 14.84
CA PRO A 300 -6.46 14.66 13.59
C PRO A 300 -7.64 15.61 13.76
N PRO A 301 -7.98 16.42 12.74
CA PRO A 301 -9.16 17.26 12.75
C PRO A 301 -10.44 16.46 13.01
N SER A 302 -11.42 17.09 13.69
CA SER A 302 -12.77 16.54 13.85
C SER A 302 -13.50 16.49 12.52
N GLY A 303 -14.50 15.62 12.40
CA GLY A 303 -15.25 15.44 11.16
C GLY A 303 -14.38 14.95 10.00
N CYS A 304 -14.56 15.54 8.83
CA CYS A 304 -13.71 15.24 7.65
C CYS A 304 -12.27 15.68 7.90
N ARG A 305 -11.32 14.74 7.93
CA ARG A 305 -9.89 15.04 8.19
C ARG A 305 -9.27 16.01 7.18
N PHE A 306 -9.86 16.13 5.99
CA PHE A 306 -9.40 17.04 4.94
C PHE A 306 -10.00 18.45 5.04
N HIS A 307 -11.04 18.68 5.85
CA HIS A 307 -11.77 19.96 5.88
C HIS A 307 -10.89 21.20 6.06
N PRO A 308 -9.79 21.20 6.86
CA PRO A 308 -8.98 22.40 7.03
C PRO A 308 -8.23 22.84 5.76
N ARG A 309 -8.06 21.93 4.79
CA ARG A 309 -7.36 22.18 3.52
C ARG A 309 -8.31 22.09 2.31
N CYS A 310 -9.58 21.81 2.54
CA CYS A 310 -10.55 21.63 1.49
C CYS A 310 -11.05 22.94 0.92
N PRO A 311 -10.86 23.25 -0.38
CA PRO A 311 -11.30 24.52 -0.98
C PRO A 311 -12.84 24.69 -1.02
N VAL A 312 -13.59 23.60 -0.83
CA VAL A 312 -15.06 23.56 -0.84
C VAL A 312 -15.64 23.15 0.51
N ALA A 313 -14.86 23.28 1.60
CA ALA A 313 -15.32 22.91 2.94
C ALA A 313 -16.56 23.73 3.35
N ARG A 314 -17.50 23.06 4.05
CA ARG A 314 -18.68 23.66 4.66
C ARG A 314 -18.69 23.38 6.16
N ALA A 315 -19.60 24.01 6.91
CA ALA A 315 -19.62 23.94 8.36
C ALA A 315 -19.72 22.50 8.90
N ASP A 316 -20.59 21.70 8.30
CA ASP A 316 -20.82 20.28 8.65
C ASP A 316 -19.58 19.38 8.41
N CYS A 317 -18.66 19.77 7.51
CA CYS A 317 -17.42 19.03 7.32
C CYS A 317 -16.51 18.98 8.55
N SER A 318 -16.61 19.96 9.46
CA SER A 318 -15.85 19.96 10.72
C SER A 318 -16.55 19.20 11.86
N GLU A 319 -17.85 18.94 11.71
CA GLU A 319 -18.69 18.33 12.75
C GLU A 319 -18.87 16.83 12.54
N GLN A 320 -19.04 16.40 11.27
CA GLN A 320 -19.35 15.01 10.91
C GLN A 320 -18.28 14.40 10.01
N GLU A 321 -17.89 13.19 10.35
CA GLU A 321 -16.99 12.39 9.49
C GLU A 321 -17.78 11.82 8.30
N PRO A 322 -17.34 12.07 7.03
CA PRO A 322 -17.99 11.46 5.87
C PRO A 322 -17.66 9.97 5.81
N LEU A 323 -18.68 9.14 5.65
CA LEU A 323 -18.50 7.72 5.40
C LEU A 323 -18.04 7.48 3.95
N LEU A 324 -17.20 6.47 3.76
CA LEU A 324 -16.84 5.99 2.43
C LEU A 324 -18.07 5.30 1.83
N ARG A 325 -18.73 5.94 0.85
CA ARG A 325 -19.95 5.46 0.21
C ARG A 325 -19.77 5.31 -1.29
N GLU A 326 -20.46 4.37 -1.89
CA GLU A 326 -20.49 4.20 -3.33
C GLU A 326 -21.34 5.31 -3.97
N VAL A 327 -20.71 6.14 -4.82
CA VAL A 327 -21.38 7.26 -5.52
C VAL A 327 -21.78 6.87 -6.94
N THR A 328 -21.01 6.01 -7.57
CA THR A 328 -21.33 5.32 -8.83
C THR A 328 -20.77 3.89 -8.73
N PRO A 329 -21.28 2.93 -9.52
CA PRO A 329 -20.82 1.54 -9.44
C PRO A 329 -19.30 1.41 -9.46
N GLY A 330 -18.73 0.82 -8.40
CA GLY A 330 -17.28 0.65 -8.22
C GLY A 330 -16.51 1.90 -7.83
N HIS A 331 -17.16 3.06 -7.62
CA HIS A 331 -16.51 4.32 -7.23
C HIS A 331 -17.00 4.78 -5.85
N TRP A 332 -16.14 4.71 -4.88
CA TRP A 332 -16.41 5.00 -3.46
C TRP A 332 -15.73 6.30 -3.05
N VAL A 333 -16.45 7.16 -2.33
CA VAL A 333 -15.96 8.49 -1.93
C VAL A 333 -16.38 8.84 -0.50
N ALA A 334 -15.44 9.31 0.30
CA ALA A 334 -15.68 9.81 1.66
C ALA A 334 -15.79 11.35 1.64
N CYS A 335 -16.84 11.86 1.00
CA CYS A 335 -17.17 13.29 0.97
C CYS A 335 -18.69 13.47 1.04
N HIS A 336 -19.17 14.42 1.86
CA HIS A 336 -20.61 14.73 1.98
C HIS A 336 -21.20 15.24 0.68
N TYR A 337 -20.37 15.94 -0.14
CA TYR A 337 -20.77 16.65 -1.35
C TYR A 337 -20.26 16.02 -2.65
N ALA A 338 -19.79 14.76 -2.60
CA ALA A 338 -19.46 14.02 -3.81
C ALA A 338 -20.75 13.60 -4.54
N GLU A 339 -20.87 14.01 -5.80
CA GLU A 339 -21.96 13.68 -6.73
C GLU A 339 -21.43 12.88 -7.93
#